data_00ccb16af871809bc3bc06bc08675883
#
_entry.id   00ccb16af871809bc3bc06bc08675883
#
_cell.length_a   1.000
_cell.length_b   1.000
_cell.length_c   1.000
_cell.angle_alpha   90.00
_cell.angle_beta   90.00
_cell.angle_gamma   90.00
#
_symmetry.space_group_name_H-M   'P 1'
#
loop_
_entity.id
_entity.type
_entity.pdbx_description
1 polymer ?
#
loop_
_entity_poly.entity_id
_entity_poly.type
_entity_poly.pdbx_seq_one_letter_code
_entity_poly.pdbx_strand_id
1 'polypeptide(L)'
;MSVLPATVPAGPGATGAVKAVSVISTGTVRIRPEHPYGTRRPLYWWLLTSRRWTPPRPVNVYVIEHTKGLILFDTGQDRASVTDGTYFPRGVAGYLYHRLAHFDIGEGDTLTAQLATLGYAPAD
;
A
#
# COMPACT_ATOMS: atom_id res chain seq x y z
N MET A 1 -1.58 -12.88 3.26
CA MET A 1 -2.53 -13.24 2.18
C MET A 1 -2.49 -12.14 1.14
N SER A 2 -2.06 -12.45 -0.07
CA SER A 2 -2.03 -11.48 -1.15
C SER A 2 -3.42 -11.30 -1.76
N VAL A 3 -3.74 -10.06 -2.15
CA VAL A 3 -4.97 -9.73 -2.84
C VAL A 3 -4.72 -9.82 -4.34
N LEU A 4 -5.58 -10.52 -5.07
CA LEU A 4 -5.47 -10.61 -6.53
C LEU A 4 -5.73 -9.24 -7.17
N PRO A 5 -4.95 -8.88 -8.21
CA PRO A 5 -5.20 -7.66 -8.96
C PRO A 5 -6.59 -7.65 -9.59
N ALA A 6 -7.23 -6.50 -9.61
CA ALA A 6 -8.48 -6.27 -10.30
C ALA A 6 -8.29 -5.19 -11.37
N THR A 7 -8.74 -5.45 -12.58
CA THR A 7 -8.61 -4.53 -13.70
C THR A 7 -9.99 -4.18 -14.26
N VAL A 8 -10.24 -2.89 -14.44
CA VAL A 8 -11.43 -2.37 -15.11
C VAL A 8 -11.00 -1.76 -16.44
N PRO A 9 -11.33 -2.38 -17.58
CA PRO A 9 -11.03 -1.80 -18.88
C PRO A 9 -11.92 -0.58 -19.15
N ALA A 10 -11.47 0.30 -20.04
CA ALA A 10 -12.32 1.37 -20.54
C ALA A 10 -13.56 0.79 -21.21
N GLY A 11 -14.73 1.40 -20.97
CA GLY A 11 -16.00 0.95 -21.53
C GLY A 11 -16.06 1.03 -23.07
N PRO A 12 -17.03 0.32 -23.71
CA PRO A 12 -17.23 0.40 -25.16
C PRO A 12 -17.49 1.84 -25.60
N GLY A 13 -16.82 2.26 -26.68
CA GLY A 13 -16.95 3.61 -27.20
C GLY A 13 -16.15 4.67 -26.47
N ALA A 14 -15.35 4.30 -25.46
CA ALA A 14 -14.44 5.22 -24.80
C ALA A 14 -13.34 5.68 -25.79
N THR A 15 -13.26 6.99 -26.04
CA THR A 15 -12.27 7.61 -26.90
C THR A 15 -11.15 8.30 -26.12
N GLY A 16 -11.17 8.17 -24.79
CA GLY A 16 -10.20 8.79 -23.90
C GLY A 16 -8.82 8.15 -23.93
N ALA A 17 -7.85 8.84 -23.34
CA ALA A 17 -6.47 8.41 -23.25
C ALA A 17 -6.25 7.25 -22.25
N VAL A 18 -7.17 7.01 -21.34
CA VAL A 18 -7.12 5.92 -20.36
C VAL A 18 -7.69 4.65 -20.97
N LYS A 19 -6.89 3.60 -21.04
CA LYS A 19 -7.29 2.29 -21.57
C LYS A 19 -7.82 1.35 -20.51
N ALA A 20 -7.21 1.36 -19.34
CA ALA A 20 -7.60 0.49 -18.22
C ALA A 20 -7.13 1.08 -16.89
N VAL A 21 -7.82 0.70 -15.83
CA VAL A 21 -7.42 0.98 -14.43
C VAL A 21 -7.36 -0.34 -13.68
N SER A 22 -6.22 -0.64 -13.10
CA SER A 22 -6.02 -1.85 -12.29
C SER A 22 -5.74 -1.47 -10.85
N VAL A 23 -6.17 -2.32 -9.92
CA VAL A 23 -5.84 -2.20 -8.51
C VAL A 23 -4.96 -3.37 -8.12
N ILE A 24 -3.78 -3.09 -7.60
CA ILE A 24 -2.86 -4.09 -7.08
C ILE A 24 -2.60 -3.85 -5.59
N SER A 25 -2.12 -4.86 -4.89
CA SER A 25 -1.76 -4.74 -3.48
C SER A 25 -0.27 -4.97 -3.29
N THR A 26 0.39 -4.07 -2.57
CA THR A 26 1.81 -4.22 -2.18
C THR A 26 1.97 -4.77 -0.77
N GLY A 27 1.01 -5.54 -0.31
CA GLY A 27 1.01 -6.15 1.02
C GLY A 27 -0.19 -5.71 1.84
N THR A 28 -0.12 -5.95 3.14
CA THR A 28 -1.17 -5.58 4.08
C THR A 28 -0.60 -4.71 5.19
N VAL A 29 -1.47 -3.92 5.80
CA VAL A 29 -1.15 -3.08 6.94
C VAL A 29 -2.18 -3.24 8.04
N ARG A 30 -1.70 -3.25 9.27
CA ARG A 30 -2.52 -3.11 10.48
C ARG A 30 -2.20 -1.77 11.12
N ILE A 31 -3.22 -1.04 11.50
CA ILE A 31 -3.07 0.26 12.15
C ILE A 31 -3.83 0.29 13.46
N ARG A 32 -3.64 1.33 14.25
CA ARG A 32 -4.38 1.50 15.48
C ARG A 32 -5.83 1.87 15.17
N PRO A 33 -6.84 1.23 15.83
CA PRO A 33 -8.25 1.54 15.56
C PRO A 33 -8.61 3.00 15.79
N GLU A 34 -7.93 3.66 16.70
CA GLU A 34 -8.14 5.07 17.01
C GLU A 34 -7.85 5.99 15.81
N HIS A 35 -6.97 5.57 14.89
CA HIS A 35 -6.64 6.34 13.71
C HIS A 35 -7.79 6.44 12.69
N PRO A 36 -8.33 5.33 12.15
CA PRO A 36 -9.41 5.39 11.17
C PRO A 36 -10.78 5.66 11.77
N TYR A 37 -11.03 5.24 13.01
CA TYR A 37 -12.36 5.35 13.64
C TYR A 37 -12.50 6.58 14.55
N GLY A 38 -11.40 7.26 14.82
CA GLY A 38 -11.38 8.43 15.69
C GLY A 38 -11.41 8.06 17.18
N THR A 39 -11.05 9.02 17.99
CA THR A 39 -11.06 8.93 19.45
C THR A 39 -11.00 10.32 20.05
N ARG A 40 -11.51 10.48 21.29
CA ARG A 40 -11.38 11.69 22.06
C ARG A 40 -10.01 11.83 22.73
N ARG A 41 -9.19 10.80 22.70
CA ARG A 41 -7.87 10.80 23.34
C ARG A 41 -6.85 11.51 22.45
N PRO A 42 -5.87 12.26 23.01
CA PRO A 42 -4.79 12.86 22.25
C PRO A 42 -3.97 11.81 21.49
N LEU A 43 -3.40 12.22 20.34
CA LEU A 43 -2.64 11.33 19.45
C LEU A 43 -1.55 10.53 20.20
N TYR A 44 -0.68 11.21 20.94
CA TYR A 44 0.42 10.51 21.62
C TYR A 44 -0.05 9.60 22.74
N TRP A 45 -1.20 9.89 23.34
CA TRP A 45 -1.76 9.04 24.38
C TRP A 45 -2.13 7.67 23.83
N TRP A 46 -2.96 7.60 22.78
CA TRP A 46 -3.34 6.30 22.20
C TRP A 46 -2.20 5.66 21.45
N LEU A 47 -1.32 6.43 20.78
CA LEU A 47 -0.17 5.89 20.06
C LEU A 47 0.76 5.11 20.97
N LEU A 48 1.00 5.59 22.19
CA LEU A 48 1.88 4.96 23.15
C LEU A 48 1.19 3.88 24.02
N THR A 49 -0.13 3.96 24.20
CA THR A 49 -0.85 3.08 25.14
C THR A 49 -1.77 2.09 24.46
N SER A 50 -2.17 2.29 23.22
CA SER A 50 -3.06 1.36 22.50
C SER A 50 -2.39 0.01 22.31
N ARG A 51 -3.14 -1.07 22.58
CA ARG A 51 -2.70 -2.45 22.38
C ARG A 51 -3.51 -3.16 21.30
N ARG A 52 -4.42 -2.43 20.64
CA ARG A 52 -5.28 -2.99 19.61
C ARG A 52 -4.74 -2.67 18.23
N TRP A 53 -4.99 -3.60 17.30
CA TRP A 53 -4.71 -3.44 15.88
C TRP A 53 -5.99 -3.68 15.10
N THR A 54 -6.15 -2.99 13.98
CA THR A 54 -7.20 -3.31 13.03
C THR A 54 -6.90 -4.67 12.37
N PRO A 55 -7.92 -5.33 11.76
CA PRO A 55 -7.65 -6.43 10.84
C PRO A 55 -6.72 -5.99 9.71
N PRO A 56 -5.95 -6.92 9.09
CA PRO A 56 -5.11 -6.59 7.96
C PRO A 56 -5.91 -5.96 6.83
N ARG A 57 -5.40 -4.87 6.26
CA ARG A 57 -5.99 -4.18 5.11
C ARG A 57 -4.97 -4.10 3.98
N PRO A 58 -5.39 -4.26 2.71
CA PRO A 58 -4.45 -4.17 1.60
C PRO A 58 -3.90 -2.75 1.45
N VAL A 59 -2.62 -2.69 1.09
CA VAL A 59 -1.97 -1.44 0.67
C VAL A 59 -2.13 -1.33 -0.84
N ASN A 60 -3.16 -0.61 -1.28
CA ASN A 60 -3.55 -0.56 -2.68
C ASN A 60 -2.73 0.45 -3.48
N VAL A 61 -2.41 0.05 -4.70
CA VAL A 61 -1.83 0.92 -5.75
C VAL A 61 -2.75 0.87 -6.95
N TYR A 62 -3.09 2.02 -7.49
CA TYR A 62 -3.88 2.11 -8.72
C TYR A 62 -2.94 2.26 -9.91
N VAL A 63 -3.07 1.36 -10.87
CA VAL A 63 -2.28 1.35 -12.10
C VAL A 63 -3.20 1.80 -13.23
N ILE A 64 -2.87 2.93 -13.84
CA ILE A 64 -3.66 3.52 -14.93
C ILE A 64 -2.88 3.31 -16.22
N GLU A 65 -3.41 2.47 -17.11
CA GLU A 65 -2.87 2.30 -18.45
C GLU A 65 -3.35 3.45 -19.33
N HIS A 66 -2.41 4.30 -19.69
CA HIS A 66 -2.64 5.47 -20.53
C HIS A 66 -1.97 5.27 -21.90
N THR A 67 -2.46 5.95 -22.93
CA THR A 67 -1.88 5.87 -24.28
C THR A 67 -0.41 6.28 -24.34
N LYS A 68 0.08 7.04 -23.37
CA LYS A 68 1.46 7.53 -23.27
C LYS A 68 2.31 6.77 -22.25
N GLY A 69 1.81 5.71 -21.66
CA GLY A 69 2.52 4.91 -20.66
C GLY A 69 1.68 4.62 -19.43
N LEU A 70 2.31 4.09 -18.38
CA LEU A 70 1.66 3.76 -17.12
C LEU A 70 1.73 4.93 -16.15
N ILE A 71 0.63 5.15 -15.44
CA ILE A 71 0.54 6.09 -14.33
C ILE A 71 0.23 5.30 -13.07
N LEU A 72 1.05 5.46 -12.04
CA LEU A 72 0.78 4.88 -10.73
C LEU A 72 0.21 5.95 -9.81
N PHE A 73 -0.96 5.65 -9.26
CA PHE A 73 -1.53 6.45 -8.18
C PHE A 73 -1.26 5.74 -6.87
N ASP A 74 -0.44 6.34 -6.03
CA ASP A 74 0.21 5.73 -4.89
C ASP A 74 1.22 4.65 -5.34
N THR A 75 2.30 4.46 -4.63
CA THR A 75 3.33 3.44 -4.94
C THR A 75 3.36 2.32 -3.91
N GLY A 76 2.44 2.35 -2.95
CA GLY A 76 2.37 1.36 -1.89
C GLY A 76 3.52 1.50 -0.90
N GLN A 77 3.85 0.39 -0.25
CA GLN A 77 4.90 0.31 0.75
C GLN A 77 6.04 -0.57 0.25
N ASP A 78 7.27 -0.11 0.43
CA ASP A 78 8.45 -0.88 0.07
C ASP A 78 8.63 -2.08 1.02
N ARG A 79 8.97 -3.25 0.47
CA ARG A 79 9.28 -4.44 1.26
C ARG A 79 10.47 -4.23 2.19
N ALA A 80 11.41 -3.35 1.85
CA ALA A 80 12.52 -3.00 2.72
C ALA A 80 12.07 -2.50 4.10
N SER A 81 10.87 -1.93 4.19
CA SER A 81 10.31 -1.47 5.48
C SER A 81 10.13 -2.60 6.50
N VAL A 82 10.00 -3.85 6.05
CA VAL A 82 9.84 -5.03 6.93
C VAL A 82 11.04 -5.97 6.92
N THR A 83 11.99 -5.80 5.99
CA THR A 83 13.17 -6.66 5.86
C THR A 83 14.47 -5.97 6.22
N ASP A 84 14.54 -4.64 6.10
CA ASP A 84 15.73 -3.84 6.40
C ASP A 84 15.54 -3.11 7.72
N GLY A 85 16.29 -3.51 8.75
CA GLY A 85 16.24 -2.87 10.08
C GLY A 85 16.71 -1.42 10.10
N THR A 86 17.33 -0.92 9.02
CA THR A 86 17.78 0.47 8.89
C THR A 86 16.81 1.37 8.11
N TYR A 87 15.71 0.80 7.61
CA TYR A 87 14.74 1.53 6.79
C TYR A 87 14.10 2.71 7.52
N PHE A 88 13.64 2.48 8.75
CA PHE A 88 13.07 3.54 9.58
C PHE A 88 14.15 4.23 10.42
N PRO A 89 13.94 5.52 10.79
CA PRO A 89 14.84 6.23 11.68
C PRO A 89 15.04 5.47 12.99
N ARG A 90 16.25 5.60 13.55
CA ARG A 90 16.55 5.04 14.87
C ARG A 90 15.98 5.94 15.97
N GLY A 91 15.82 5.37 17.18
CA GLY A 91 15.38 6.09 18.36
C GLY A 91 13.88 6.27 18.44
N VAL A 92 13.45 7.40 19.00
CA VAL A 92 12.03 7.66 19.30
C VAL A 92 11.17 7.67 18.03
N ALA A 93 11.65 8.27 16.96
CA ALA A 93 10.90 8.34 15.69
C ALA A 93 10.60 6.94 15.14
N GLY A 94 11.60 6.07 15.08
CA GLY A 94 11.41 4.67 14.64
C GLY A 94 10.47 3.90 15.55
N TYR A 95 10.60 4.08 16.86
CA TYR A 95 9.69 3.47 17.83
C TYR A 95 8.23 3.90 17.60
N LEU A 96 7.98 5.19 17.35
CA LEU A 96 6.64 5.69 17.07
C LEU A 96 6.08 5.14 15.76
N TYR A 97 6.88 5.00 14.70
CA TYR A 97 6.45 4.36 13.46
C TYR A 97 5.99 2.93 13.67
N HIS A 98 6.75 2.13 14.43
CA HIS A 98 6.37 0.75 14.74
C HIS A 98 5.13 0.65 15.62
N ARG A 99 4.86 1.66 16.42
CA ARG A 99 3.64 1.75 17.21
C ARG A 99 2.42 2.14 16.39
N LEU A 100 2.62 2.89 15.31
CA LEU A 100 1.53 3.42 14.47
C LEU A 100 0.98 2.38 13.51
N ALA A 101 1.84 1.62 12.85
CA ALA A 101 1.46 0.71 11.78
C ALA A 101 2.33 -0.54 11.78
N HIS A 102 1.75 -1.64 11.36
CA HIS A 102 2.45 -2.91 11.16
C HIS A 102 2.18 -3.39 9.73
N PHE A 103 3.23 -3.48 8.93
CA PHE A 103 3.17 -3.93 7.54
C PHE A 103 3.53 -5.40 7.43
N ASP A 104 2.85 -6.10 6.53
CA ASP A 104 3.17 -7.45 6.11
C ASP A 104 3.30 -7.46 4.59
N ILE A 105 4.54 -7.62 4.10
CA ILE A 105 4.89 -7.52 2.69
C ILE A 105 5.76 -8.73 2.33
N GLY A 106 5.17 -9.68 1.61
CA GLY A 106 5.89 -10.84 1.08
C GLY A 106 6.71 -10.51 -0.18
N GLU A 107 7.49 -11.47 -0.66
CA GLU A 107 8.30 -11.30 -1.88
C GLU A 107 7.43 -11.02 -3.12
N GLY A 108 6.26 -11.67 -3.22
CA GLY A 108 5.31 -11.46 -4.31
C GLY A 108 4.51 -10.17 -4.20
N ASP A 109 4.59 -9.46 -3.09
CA ASP A 109 3.81 -8.24 -2.82
C ASP A 109 4.56 -6.97 -3.22
N THR A 110 5.81 -7.06 -3.69
CA THR A 110 6.53 -5.87 -4.16
C THR A 110 5.82 -5.22 -5.34
N LEU A 111 5.98 -3.91 -5.50
CA LEU A 111 5.37 -3.18 -6.61
C LEU A 111 5.77 -3.81 -7.96
N THR A 112 7.05 -4.10 -8.14
CA THR A 112 7.56 -4.73 -9.37
C THR A 112 6.93 -6.10 -9.62
N ALA A 113 6.82 -6.95 -8.58
CA ALA A 113 6.20 -8.27 -8.71
C ALA A 113 4.71 -8.17 -9.05
N GLN A 114 3.99 -7.26 -8.43
CA GLN A 114 2.57 -7.04 -8.71
C GLN A 114 2.33 -6.46 -10.11
N LEU A 115 3.17 -5.54 -10.57
CA LEU A 115 3.10 -5.04 -11.95
C LEU A 115 3.37 -6.16 -12.95
N ALA A 116 4.31 -7.06 -12.66
CA ALA A 116 4.60 -8.21 -13.53
C ALA A 116 3.39 -9.14 -13.69
N THR A 117 2.54 -9.30 -12.67
CA THR A 117 1.30 -10.10 -12.78
C THR A 117 0.32 -9.51 -13.79
N LEU A 118 0.39 -8.21 -14.07
CA LEU A 118 -0.40 -7.50 -15.08
C LEU A 118 0.31 -7.45 -16.44
N GLY A 119 1.53 -7.98 -16.54
CA GLY A 119 2.32 -7.95 -17.78
C GLY A 119 3.13 -6.68 -17.99
N TYR A 120 3.34 -5.86 -16.95
CA TYR A 120 4.11 -4.62 -17.03
C TYR A 120 5.53 -4.79 -16.50
N ALA A 121 6.47 -4.05 -17.09
CA ALA A 121 7.86 -3.98 -16.71
C ALA A 121 8.24 -2.57 -16.23
N PRO A 122 9.33 -2.40 -15.42
CA PRO A 122 9.71 -1.07 -14.92
C PRO A 122 9.98 -0.01 -16.00
N ALA A 123 10.29 -0.44 -17.24
CA ALA A 123 10.53 0.47 -18.37
C ALA A 123 9.25 0.99 -19.02
N ASP A 124 8.08 0.43 -18.70
CA ASP A 124 6.79 0.82 -19.28
C ASP A 124 6.25 2.08 -18.61
#